data_83f8d8947d67c54c29a8763fc5eec00c
#
_entry.id   83f8d8947d67c54c29a8763fc5eec00c
#
_cell.length_a   1.000
_cell.length_b   1.000
_cell.length_c   1.000
_cell.angle_alpha   90.00
_cell.angle_beta   90.00
_cell.angle_gamma   90.00
#
_symmetry.space_group_name_H-M   'P 1'
#
loop_
_entity.id
_entity.type
_entity.pdbx_description
1 polymer ?
#
loop_
_entity_poly.entity_id
_entity_poly.type
_entity_poly.pdbx_seq_one_letter_code
_entity_poly.pdbx_strand_id
1 'polypeptide(L)'
;MKQLVKLFSIVFCAMALYACGSDDEPGKSALQDQFIDVDNSEYTEGSIPVGNTPMLQAATFDKAALPGGTSYLTLNSYEELDYVNIGVEGESGYLKVKLDTPVTAQGRATTNDKIYTYTVLVLLSQNLTSSFTLVFTTVNKQGEVSSQFTSKTNYIEAGTGDLQVNLRFSNEKDVDLYVVEPNGNVIYYGQPFPYYSKEYEIINDWLESDDYENEPDVEWGKIGLDIDSNAGCDIDGKNSENIFFKTDCMQKGTYQVWVNMFANCDPSIATNYIIRVTYKGMAVTPKSGSNPTSGVFPIGTPDNEIDDELTGATKIMEFTINEGIEPGRSAAVTAKKHLIKKEFNMLFAN
;
A
#
# COMPACT_ATOMS: atom_id res chain seq x y z
N MET A 1 80.76 -10.47 23.37
CA MET A 1 79.83 -9.37 23.46
C MET A 1 78.67 -9.67 22.55
N LYS A 2 77.58 -10.20 23.13
CA LYS A 2 76.38 -10.60 22.40
C LYS A 2 75.31 -9.58 22.70
N GLN A 3 74.79 -8.87 21.68
CA GLN A 3 73.65 -7.99 21.80
C GLN A 3 72.39 -8.82 21.64
N LEU A 4 71.47 -8.66 22.60
CA LEU A 4 70.13 -9.26 22.60
C LEU A 4 69.19 -8.32 21.90
N VAL A 5 68.63 -8.76 20.80
CA VAL A 5 67.53 -8.03 20.12
C VAL A 5 66.19 -8.51 20.74
N LYS A 6 65.47 -7.62 21.39
CA LYS A 6 64.12 -7.89 21.89
C LYS A 6 63.12 -7.63 20.76
N LEU A 7 62.43 -8.71 20.35
CA LEU A 7 61.29 -8.65 19.44
C LEU A 7 60.04 -8.23 20.23
N PHE A 8 59.46 -7.09 19.90
CA PHE A 8 58.17 -6.67 20.43
C PHE A 8 57.06 -7.21 19.50
N SER A 9 56.35 -8.21 19.97
CA SER A 9 55.10 -8.66 19.30
C SER A 9 53.97 -7.75 19.69
N ILE A 10 53.45 -7.00 18.73
CA ILE A 10 52.19 -6.25 18.86
C ILE A 10 51.06 -7.21 18.54
N VAL A 11 50.31 -7.60 19.57
CA VAL A 11 49.07 -8.33 19.41
C VAL A 11 47.98 -7.29 19.06
N PHE A 12 47.55 -7.33 17.80
CA PHE A 12 46.38 -6.57 17.35
C PHE A 12 45.11 -7.30 17.81
N CYS A 13 44.51 -6.82 18.88
CA CYS A 13 43.19 -7.28 19.34
C CYS A 13 42.13 -6.69 18.42
N ALA A 14 41.70 -7.44 17.42
CA ALA A 14 40.48 -7.08 16.64
C ALA A 14 39.29 -7.25 17.53
N MET A 15 38.76 -6.15 18.08
CA MET A 15 37.41 -6.11 18.63
C MET A 15 36.42 -6.21 17.48
N ALA A 16 35.86 -7.40 17.31
CA ALA A 16 34.66 -7.56 16.51
C ALA A 16 33.51 -6.86 17.28
N LEU A 17 33.13 -5.68 16.83
CA LEU A 17 31.86 -5.08 17.20
C LEU A 17 30.76 -5.94 16.59
N TYR A 18 30.14 -6.78 17.41
CA TYR A 18 28.84 -7.34 17.08
C TYR A 18 27.84 -6.16 17.10
N ALA A 19 27.58 -5.58 15.94
CA ALA A 19 26.39 -4.80 15.72
C ALA A 19 25.19 -5.77 15.84
N CYS A 20 24.32 -5.51 16.80
CA CYS A 20 22.99 -6.13 16.87
C CYS A 20 22.30 -5.73 15.55
N GLY A 21 22.11 -6.68 14.65
CA GLY A 21 21.38 -6.45 13.40
C GLY A 21 19.91 -6.24 13.73
N SER A 22 19.38 -5.12 13.31
CA SER A 22 18.02 -5.01 12.86
C SER A 22 17.84 -6.02 11.71
N ASP A 23 16.66 -6.63 11.61
CA ASP A 23 16.29 -7.53 10.51
C ASP A 23 16.14 -6.73 9.19
N ASP A 24 17.22 -6.06 8.75
CA ASP A 24 17.31 -5.40 7.47
C ASP A 24 17.40 -6.49 6.39
N GLU A 25 16.44 -6.56 5.49
CA GLU A 25 16.54 -7.39 4.30
C GLU A 25 17.86 -7.10 3.58
N PRO A 26 18.70 -8.13 3.30
CA PRO A 26 19.99 -7.90 2.69
C PRO A 26 19.78 -7.33 1.29
N GLY A 27 20.04 -6.05 1.12
CA GLY A 27 20.13 -5.41 -0.18
C GLY A 27 19.26 -4.18 -0.43
N LYS A 28 18.34 -3.81 0.48
CA LYS A 28 17.56 -2.55 0.33
C LYS A 28 18.37 -1.34 0.77
N SER A 29 18.31 -0.25 -0.01
CA SER A 29 18.85 1.05 0.39
C SER A 29 17.97 1.71 1.45
N ALA A 30 18.49 2.71 2.19
CA ALA A 30 17.69 3.48 3.14
C ALA A 30 16.46 4.13 2.47
N LEU A 31 16.59 4.58 1.22
CA LEU A 31 15.49 5.11 0.41
C LEU A 31 14.36 4.08 0.24
N GLN A 32 14.72 2.83 -0.10
CA GLN A 32 13.75 1.75 -0.34
C GLN A 32 13.16 1.21 0.96
N ASP A 33 13.96 1.16 2.02
CA ASP A 33 13.50 0.68 3.32
C ASP A 33 12.54 1.66 4.00
N GLN A 34 12.79 2.97 3.91
CA GLN A 34 12.05 3.96 4.68
C GLN A 34 10.95 4.70 3.89
N PHE A 35 11.07 4.81 2.55
CA PHE A 35 10.17 5.65 1.78
C PHE A 35 9.50 4.94 0.61
N ILE A 36 10.24 4.65 -0.45
CA ILE A 36 9.68 4.21 -1.72
C ILE A 36 10.51 3.12 -2.39
N ASP A 37 9.82 2.25 -3.12
CA ASP A 37 10.42 1.30 -4.04
C ASP A 37 9.67 1.29 -5.37
N VAL A 38 10.28 0.77 -6.42
CA VAL A 38 9.66 0.57 -7.73
C VAL A 38 10.15 -0.75 -8.29
N ASP A 39 9.23 -1.62 -8.68
CA ASP A 39 9.56 -2.92 -9.25
C ASP A 39 10.46 -2.77 -10.50
N ASN A 40 11.47 -3.61 -10.60
CA ASN A 40 12.46 -3.59 -11.70
C ASN A 40 13.24 -2.27 -11.83
N SER A 41 13.33 -1.46 -10.79
CA SER A 41 14.19 -0.30 -10.74
C SER A 41 15.62 -0.68 -10.42
N GLU A 42 16.58 0.19 -10.79
CA GLU A 42 17.97 0.12 -10.39
C GLU A 42 18.26 1.23 -9.36
N TYR A 43 18.65 0.84 -8.15
CA TYR A 43 19.10 1.82 -7.17
C TYR A 43 20.48 2.37 -7.55
N THR A 44 20.63 3.67 -7.52
CA THR A 44 21.88 4.37 -7.81
C THR A 44 22.22 5.31 -6.64
N GLU A 45 23.43 5.16 -6.09
CA GLU A 45 23.93 6.07 -5.06
C GLU A 45 24.23 7.47 -5.61
N GLY A 46 24.13 8.47 -4.73
CA GLY A 46 24.46 9.86 -5.04
C GLY A 46 23.26 10.71 -5.40
N SER A 47 23.52 11.85 -6.00
CA SER A 47 22.46 12.81 -6.32
C SER A 47 21.77 12.45 -7.63
N ILE A 48 20.45 12.67 -7.66
CA ILE A 48 19.66 12.52 -8.88
C ILE A 48 20.23 13.42 -10.01
N PRO A 49 20.42 12.92 -11.23
CA PRO A 49 20.87 13.73 -12.35
C PRO A 49 19.88 14.84 -12.69
N VAL A 50 20.36 16.05 -12.87
CA VAL A 50 19.51 17.22 -13.22
C VAL A 50 20.04 17.86 -14.48
N GLY A 51 19.15 18.06 -15.44
CA GLY A 51 19.40 18.81 -16.68
C GLY A 51 18.51 20.05 -16.79
N ASN A 52 18.21 20.44 -18.00
CA ASN A 52 17.37 21.61 -18.29
C ASN A 52 16.46 21.44 -19.52
N THR A 53 16.37 20.23 -20.07
CA THR A 53 15.56 19.95 -21.26
C THR A 53 14.06 19.94 -20.87
N PRO A 54 13.22 20.76 -21.52
CA PRO A 54 11.81 20.88 -21.18
C PRO A 54 11.01 19.74 -21.87
N MET A 55 10.93 18.59 -21.23
CA MET A 55 10.27 17.38 -21.76
C MET A 55 8.83 17.23 -21.32
N LEU A 56 8.51 17.58 -20.07
CA LEU A 56 7.21 17.32 -19.49
C LEU A 56 6.22 18.45 -19.69
N GLN A 57 5.01 18.09 -20.12
CA GLN A 57 3.84 18.96 -20.08
C GLN A 57 3.29 19.05 -18.66
N ALA A 58 3.17 17.90 -18.00
CA ALA A 58 2.68 17.77 -16.64
C ALA A 58 3.21 16.50 -15.97
N ALA A 59 3.24 16.52 -14.67
CA ALA A 59 3.46 15.32 -13.84
C ALA A 59 2.58 15.37 -12.60
N THR A 60 2.06 14.22 -12.20
CA THR A 60 1.24 14.08 -10.98
C THR A 60 1.72 12.89 -10.17
N PHE A 61 1.72 13.06 -8.86
CA PHE A 61 1.93 12.00 -7.89
C PHE A 61 0.88 12.14 -6.79
N ASP A 62 0.46 11.04 -6.18
CA ASP A 62 -0.57 11.07 -5.15
C ASP A 62 -0.14 11.94 -3.96
N LYS A 63 -1.09 12.71 -3.43
CA LYS A 63 -0.84 13.60 -2.28
C LYS A 63 -0.88 12.91 -0.94
N ALA A 64 -1.39 11.68 -0.90
CA ALA A 64 -1.55 10.85 0.29
C ALA A 64 -0.69 9.59 0.18
N ALA A 65 0.01 9.23 1.25
CA ALA A 65 0.86 8.06 1.33
C ALA A 65 0.55 7.25 2.58
N LEU A 66 0.09 6.00 2.39
CA LEU A 66 -0.09 5.02 3.46
C LEU A 66 1.12 4.09 3.54
N PRO A 67 1.62 3.74 4.74
CA PRO A 67 2.65 2.72 4.90
C PRO A 67 2.25 1.39 4.23
N GLY A 68 3.16 0.82 3.45
CA GLY A 68 2.92 -0.43 2.72
C GLY A 68 2.01 -0.32 1.50
N GLY A 69 1.44 0.84 1.23
CA GLY A 69 0.54 1.09 0.11
C GLY A 69 1.25 1.32 -1.22
N THR A 70 0.53 1.92 -2.15
CA THR A 70 0.98 2.24 -3.51
C THR A 70 0.58 3.66 -3.89
N SER A 71 1.33 4.24 -4.82
CA SER A 71 1.04 5.54 -5.44
C SER A 71 1.40 5.52 -6.92
N TYR A 72 0.73 6.36 -7.72
CA TYR A 72 1.05 6.50 -9.13
C TYR A 72 1.81 7.80 -9.40
N LEU A 73 2.95 7.68 -10.10
CA LEU A 73 3.60 8.80 -10.77
C LEU A 73 3.19 8.79 -12.25
N THR A 74 2.37 9.75 -12.64
CA THR A 74 1.95 9.92 -14.04
C THR A 74 2.73 11.06 -14.68
N LEU A 75 3.33 10.79 -15.83
CA LEU A 75 4.16 11.72 -16.60
C LEU A 75 3.51 11.95 -17.97
N ASN A 76 3.17 13.19 -18.28
CA ASN A 76 2.74 13.60 -19.62
C ASN A 76 3.89 14.34 -20.30
N SER A 77 4.41 13.81 -21.40
CA SER A 77 5.58 14.33 -22.08
C SER A 77 5.28 14.71 -23.54
N TYR A 78 5.97 15.73 -24.02
CA TYR A 78 5.95 16.11 -25.45
C TYR A 78 6.79 15.19 -26.33
N GLU A 79 7.69 14.40 -25.73
CA GLU A 79 8.59 13.49 -26.43
C GLU A 79 8.68 12.13 -25.75
N GLU A 80 9.23 11.15 -26.45
CA GLU A 80 9.40 9.82 -25.90
C GLU A 80 10.48 9.80 -24.81
N LEU A 81 10.10 9.33 -23.64
CA LEU A 81 11.00 9.11 -22.50
C LEU A 81 11.60 7.71 -22.54
N ASP A 82 12.77 7.56 -21.93
CA ASP A 82 13.49 6.31 -21.77
C ASP A 82 13.51 5.85 -20.30
N TYR A 83 13.79 6.79 -19.38
CA TYR A 83 13.85 6.56 -17.96
C TYR A 83 13.18 7.69 -17.19
N VAL A 84 12.78 7.36 -15.97
CA VAL A 84 12.58 8.34 -14.90
C VAL A 84 13.50 7.99 -13.74
N ASN A 85 14.16 8.99 -13.17
CA ASN A 85 14.91 8.86 -11.93
C ASN A 85 14.05 9.41 -10.80
N ILE A 86 13.86 8.64 -9.74
CA ILE A 86 12.93 8.96 -8.64
C ILE A 86 13.70 8.88 -7.33
N GLY A 87 13.63 9.92 -6.52
CA GLY A 87 14.22 9.98 -5.18
C GLY A 87 13.31 10.69 -4.20
N VAL A 88 13.81 10.89 -2.99
CA VAL A 88 13.15 11.66 -1.93
C VAL A 88 14.05 12.82 -1.52
N GLU A 89 13.48 14.00 -1.36
CA GLU A 89 14.21 15.19 -0.96
C GLU A 89 14.90 15.01 0.39
N GLY A 90 16.20 15.27 0.42
CA GLY A 90 17.01 15.08 1.62
C GLY A 90 17.64 13.69 1.77
N GLU A 91 17.19 12.71 0.99
CA GLU A 91 17.75 11.36 1.00
C GLU A 91 18.85 11.19 -0.04
N SER A 92 19.76 10.25 0.25
CA SER A 92 20.82 9.85 -0.69
C SER A 92 20.34 8.77 -1.62
N GLY A 93 20.74 8.85 -2.88
CA GLY A 93 20.41 7.87 -3.91
C GLY A 93 19.06 8.13 -4.59
N TYR A 94 18.83 7.37 -5.65
CA TYR A 94 17.60 7.41 -6.42
C TYR A 94 17.36 6.07 -7.14
N LEU A 95 16.10 5.83 -7.51
CA LEU A 95 15.68 4.70 -8.32
C LEU A 95 15.64 5.12 -9.79
N LYS A 96 16.38 4.41 -10.63
CA LYS A 96 16.33 4.56 -12.08
C LYS A 96 15.34 3.55 -12.64
N VAL A 97 14.25 4.04 -13.20
CA VAL A 97 13.12 3.24 -13.67
C VAL A 97 13.04 3.32 -15.18
N LYS A 98 13.17 2.17 -15.85
CA LYS A 98 12.92 2.07 -17.29
C LYS A 98 11.44 2.27 -17.57
N LEU A 99 11.09 3.15 -18.50
CA LEU A 99 9.71 3.41 -18.85
C LEU A 99 9.22 2.47 -19.95
N ASP A 100 8.03 1.94 -19.75
CA ASP A 100 7.33 1.09 -20.73
C ASP A 100 6.79 1.89 -21.91
N THR A 101 6.09 1.20 -22.83
CA THR A 101 5.44 1.85 -23.96
C THR A 101 4.36 2.83 -23.49
N PRO A 102 4.43 4.12 -23.87
CA PRO A 102 3.47 5.10 -23.42
C PRO A 102 2.09 4.92 -24.04
N VAL A 103 1.07 5.35 -23.34
CA VAL A 103 -0.22 5.63 -23.96
C VAL A 103 -0.11 6.96 -24.71
N THR A 104 -0.53 7.00 -25.96
CA THR A 104 -0.46 8.21 -26.76
C THR A 104 -1.84 8.80 -27.00
N ALA A 105 -1.98 10.11 -26.73
CA ALA A 105 -3.15 10.89 -27.09
C ALA A 105 -2.77 12.01 -28.04
N GLN A 106 -3.64 12.30 -29.01
CA GLN A 106 -3.51 13.54 -29.80
C GLN A 106 -4.05 14.71 -28.96
N GLY A 107 -3.23 15.74 -28.80
CA GLY A 107 -3.65 16.99 -28.16
C GLY A 107 -4.84 17.61 -28.89
N ARG A 108 -5.69 18.35 -28.16
CA ARG A 108 -6.85 19.05 -28.73
C ARG A 108 -6.41 20.05 -29.81
N ALA A 109 -6.88 19.83 -30.99
CA ALA A 109 -7.25 20.67 -32.18
C ALA A 109 -6.49 21.98 -32.55
N THR A 110 -5.48 22.46 -31.85
CA THR A 110 -4.71 23.64 -32.23
C THR A 110 -3.21 23.46 -32.31
N THR A 111 -2.66 22.39 -31.75
CA THR A 111 -1.27 21.96 -31.92
C THR A 111 -1.25 20.47 -32.24
N ASN A 112 -0.49 20.09 -33.30
CA ASN A 112 -0.27 18.68 -33.66
C ASN A 112 0.63 17.93 -32.64
N ASP A 113 0.69 18.39 -31.41
CA ASP A 113 1.59 17.85 -30.39
C ASP A 113 1.05 16.53 -29.87
N LYS A 114 1.77 15.47 -30.14
CA LYS A 114 1.55 14.15 -29.60
C LYS A 114 1.99 14.17 -28.13
N ILE A 115 1.10 13.79 -27.22
CA ILE A 115 1.41 13.63 -25.81
C ILE A 115 1.62 12.15 -25.50
N TYR A 116 2.73 11.87 -24.85
CA TYR A 116 3.12 10.54 -24.37
C TYR A 116 2.86 10.47 -22.87
N THR A 117 1.95 9.60 -22.47
CA THR A 117 1.62 9.38 -21.04
C THR A 117 2.28 8.10 -20.54
N TYR A 118 3.04 8.24 -19.49
CA TYR A 118 3.67 7.13 -18.74
C TYR A 118 3.09 7.08 -17.34
N THR A 119 2.93 5.89 -16.80
CA THR A 119 2.52 5.67 -15.42
C THR A 119 3.49 4.74 -14.76
N VAL A 120 4.07 5.17 -13.65
CA VAL A 120 4.97 4.38 -12.80
C VAL A 120 4.26 4.08 -11.49
N LEU A 121 4.19 2.80 -11.15
CA LEU A 121 3.71 2.38 -9.85
C LEU A 121 4.84 2.49 -8.83
N VAL A 122 4.66 3.35 -7.85
CA VAL A 122 5.58 3.54 -6.72
C VAL A 122 5.03 2.79 -5.52
N LEU A 123 5.83 1.91 -4.95
CA LEU A 123 5.52 1.14 -3.74
C LEU A 123 5.96 1.96 -2.52
N LEU A 124 5.07 2.13 -1.56
CA LEU A 124 5.38 2.82 -0.31
C LEU A 124 5.90 1.81 0.71
N SER A 125 6.92 2.20 1.47
CA SER A 125 7.48 1.35 2.51
C SER A 125 6.50 1.13 3.65
N GLN A 126 6.51 -0.05 4.27
CA GLN A 126 5.80 -0.29 5.54
C GLN A 126 6.43 0.49 6.71
N ASN A 127 7.70 0.89 6.58
CA ASN A 127 8.43 1.70 7.56
C ASN A 127 8.23 3.21 7.35
N LEU A 128 7.37 3.62 6.43
CA LEU A 128 7.04 5.03 6.23
C LEU A 128 6.36 5.61 7.48
N THR A 129 6.92 6.68 8.05
CA THR A 129 6.44 7.29 9.30
C THR A 129 6.23 8.80 9.20
N SER A 130 6.49 9.40 8.05
CA SER A 130 6.39 10.85 7.87
C SER A 130 6.06 11.24 6.42
N SER A 131 5.51 12.44 6.27
CA SER A 131 5.36 13.08 4.97
C SER A 131 6.73 13.30 4.31
N PHE A 132 6.78 13.22 2.98
CA PHE A 132 8.00 13.41 2.20
C PHE A 132 7.74 14.19 0.92
N THR A 133 8.81 14.65 0.28
CA THR A 133 8.76 15.25 -1.05
C THR A 133 9.42 14.30 -2.04
N LEU A 134 8.64 13.76 -2.97
CA LEU A 134 9.17 13.03 -4.11
C LEU A 134 9.92 13.99 -5.01
N VAL A 135 11.14 13.62 -5.42
CA VAL A 135 11.92 14.35 -6.43
C VAL A 135 12.17 13.44 -7.61
N PHE A 136 12.04 13.96 -8.84
CA PHE A 136 12.26 13.15 -10.02
C PHE A 136 12.75 13.97 -11.21
N THR A 137 13.46 13.29 -12.11
CA THR A 137 13.86 13.80 -13.43
C THR A 137 13.56 12.75 -14.49
N THR A 138 13.31 13.19 -15.71
CA THR A 138 13.08 12.29 -16.85
C THR A 138 14.27 12.33 -17.81
N VAL A 139 14.47 11.23 -18.52
CA VAL A 139 15.50 11.08 -19.54
C VAL A 139 14.84 10.65 -20.84
N ASN A 140 15.06 11.39 -21.93
CA ASN A 140 14.51 11.06 -23.23
C ASN A 140 15.33 9.99 -23.96
N LYS A 141 14.87 9.56 -25.15
CA LYS A 141 15.57 8.58 -26.00
C LYS A 141 16.93 9.04 -26.50
N GLN A 142 17.24 10.33 -26.45
CA GLN A 142 18.51 10.93 -26.81
C GLN A 142 19.50 10.98 -25.63
N GLY A 143 19.06 10.63 -24.44
CA GLY A 143 19.84 10.66 -23.20
C GLY A 143 19.89 12.05 -22.55
N GLU A 144 19.09 12.99 -23.00
CA GLU A 144 18.98 14.31 -22.37
C GLU A 144 18.15 14.21 -21.09
N VAL A 145 18.48 15.05 -20.08
CA VAL A 145 17.86 15.04 -18.77
C VAL A 145 17.01 16.29 -18.57
N SER A 146 15.82 16.14 -17.98
CA SER A 146 14.96 17.26 -17.64
C SER A 146 15.47 18.03 -16.43
N SER A 147 14.87 19.20 -16.17
CA SER A 147 14.93 19.83 -14.85
C SER A 147 14.29 18.92 -13.81
N GLN A 148 14.62 19.15 -12.55
CA GLN A 148 14.03 18.43 -11.42
C GLN A 148 12.60 18.90 -11.17
N PHE A 149 11.72 17.92 -10.94
CA PHE A 149 10.36 18.13 -10.48
C PHE A 149 10.21 17.63 -9.04
N THR A 150 9.25 18.19 -8.32
CA THR A 150 8.95 17.80 -6.94
C THR A 150 7.46 17.62 -6.75
N SER A 151 7.08 16.68 -5.88
CA SER A 151 5.70 16.48 -5.44
C SER A 151 5.67 16.18 -3.95
N LYS A 152 5.02 17.05 -3.18
CA LYS A 152 4.83 16.83 -1.74
C LYS A 152 3.72 15.81 -1.51
N THR A 153 3.99 14.82 -0.66
CA THR A 153 3.08 13.75 -0.28
C THR A 153 2.91 13.75 1.23
N ASN A 154 1.67 13.73 1.69
CA ASN A 154 1.34 13.73 3.11
C ASN A 154 1.24 12.29 3.61
N TYR A 155 1.90 12.00 4.71
CA TYR A 155 1.76 10.74 5.42
C TYR A 155 0.35 10.62 5.99
N ILE A 156 -0.28 9.46 5.79
CA ILE A 156 -1.52 9.07 6.45
C ILE A 156 -1.15 7.98 7.44
N GLU A 157 -1.47 8.21 8.71
CA GLU A 157 -1.28 7.19 9.73
C GLU A 157 -2.14 5.97 9.41
N ALA A 158 -1.48 4.83 9.28
CA ALA A 158 -2.12 3.54 9.06
C ALA A 158 -1.35 2.46 9.81
N GLY A 159 -2.06 1.44 10.26
CA GLY A 159 -1.45 0.29 10.89
C GLY A 159 -0.67 -0.56 9.91
N THR A 160 0.38 -1.19 10.40
CA THR A 160 1.17 -2.16 9.66
C THR A 160 1.30 -3.46 10.45
N GLY A 161 1.47 -4.57 9.75
CA GLY A 161 1.61 -5.88 10.36
C GLY A 161 2.37 -6.84 9.47
N ASP A 162 2.52 -8.09 9.92
CA ASP A 162 3.17 -9.11 9.13
C ASP A 162 2.44 -9.39 7.82
N LEU A 163 1.11 -9.46 7.85
CA LEU A 163 0.28 -9.50 6.66
C LEU A 163 -0.49 -8.17 6.55
N GLN A 164 -0.42 -7.55 5.40
CA GLN A 164 -1.10 -6.28 5.13
C GLN A 164 -1.72 -6.31 3.73
N VAL A 165 -2.96 -5.83 3.64
CA VAL A 165 -3.71 -5.68 2.40
C VAL A 165 -4.11 -4.22 2.27
N ASN A 166 -3.57 -3.54 1.26
CA ASN A 166 -3.92 -2.17 0.94
C ASN A 166 -4.76 -2.12 -0.33
N LEU A 167 -5.80 -1.32 -0.30
CA LEU A 167 -6.57 -0.84 -1.43
C LEU A 167 -6.29 0.66 -1.63
N ARG A 168 -6.02 1.07 -2.86
CA ARG A 168 -5.96 2.47 -3.29
C ARG A 168 -6.90 2.66 -4.46
N PHE A 169 -7.67 3.75 -4.48
CA PHE A 169 -8.57 4.08 -5.58
C PHE A 169 -8.43 5.55 -6.02
N SER A 170 -8.85 5.86 -7.26
CA SER A 170 -8.42 7.07 -7.97
C SER A 170 -9.26 8.32 -7.69
N ASN A 171 -10.41 8.19 -7.02
CA ASN A 171 -11.33 9.30 -6.81
C ASN A 171 -12.23 9.05 -5.60
N GLU A 172 -12.99 10.07 -5.23
CA GLU A 172 -13.85 10.16 -4.04
C GLU A 172 -15.09 9.27 -4.18
N LYS A 173 -14.93 7.98 -3.90
CA LYS A 173 -15.96 6.94 -3.88
C LYS A 173 -15.86 6.18 -2.57
N ASP A 174 -16.92 5.49 -2.22
CA ASP A 174 -16.94 4.52 -1.15
C ASP A 174 -16.66 3.13 -1.74
N VAL A 175 -15.41 2.70 -1.62
CA VAL A 175 -14.91 1.45 -2.20
C VAL A 175 -14.34 0.57 -1.11
N ASP A 176 -15.07 -0.49 -0.77
CA ASP A 176 -14.74 -1.39 0.32
C ASP A 176 -13.74 -2.48 -0.03
N LEU A 177 -12.88 -2.77 0.92
CA LEU A 177 -11.96 -3.90 0.93
C LEU A 177 -12.49 -5.02 1.83
N TYR A 178 -12.46 -6.25 1.33
CA TYR A 178 -12.80 -7.45 2.10
C TYR A 178 -11.64 -8.44 2.08
N VAL A 179 -11.34 -9.01 3.24
CA VAL A 179 -10.39 -10.11 3.37
C VAL A 179 -11.08 -11.32 4.01
N VAL A 180 -11.13 -12.44 3.27
CA VAL A 180 -11.62 -13.71 3.79
C VAL A 180 -10.46 -14.50 4.36
N GLU A 181 -10.52 -14.80 5.64
CA GLU A 181 -9.54 -15.62 6.36
C GLU A 181 -9.67 -17.11 6.05
N PRO A 182 -8.65 -17.93 6.33
CA PRO A 182 -8.68 -19.39 6.07
C PRO A 182 -9.84 -20.15 6.72
N ASN A 183 -10.34 -19.69 7.86
CA ASN A 183 -11.51 -20.28 8.53
C ASN A 183 -12.87 -19.78 7.99
N GLY A 184 -12.86 -18.84 7.03
CA GLY A 184 -14.05 -18.25 6.43
C GLY A 184 -14.54 -16.96 7.10
N ASN A 185 -13.89 -16.47 8.15
CA ASN A 185 -14.19 -15.16 8.71
C ASN A 185 -13.91 -14.07 7.66
N VAL A 186 -14.78 -13.08 7.55
CA VAL A 186 -14.65 -11.95 6.62
C VAL A 186 -14.36 -10.68 7.40
N ILE A 187 -13.24 -10.04 7.07
CA ILE A 187 -12.87 -8.73 7.62
C ILE A 187 -13.30 -7.66 6.63
N TYR A 188 -14.08 -6.70 7.08
CA TYR A 188 -14.65 -5.59 6.32
C TYR A 188 -15.18 -4.53 7.29
N TYR A 189 -15.79 -3.43 6.82
CA TYR A 189 -16.29 -2.35 7.67
C TYR A 189 -17.25 -2.82 8.78
N GLY A 190 -18.10 -3.84 8.53
CA GLY A 190 -19.06 -4.38 9.51
C GLY A 190 -18.49 -5.41 10.48
N GLN A 191 -17.30 -5.96 10.21
CA GLN A 191 -16.53 -6.85 11.07
C GLN A 191 -15.04 -6.60 10.82
N PRO A 192 -14.41 -5.61 11.47
CA PRO A 192 -13.07 -5.14 11.12
C PRO A 192 -11.94 -5.98 11.71
N PHE A 193 -12.19 -6.93 12.58
CA PHE A 193 -11.16 -7.63 13.34
C PHE A 193 -10.83 -9.03 12.81
N PRO A 194 -9.54 -9.44 12.79
CA PRO A 194 -9.13 -10.82 12.56
C PRO A 194 -9.74 -11.78 13.58
N TYR A 195 -10.11 -12.96 13.15
CA TYR A 195 -10.83 -13.97 13.98
C TYR A 195 -10.11 -14.31 15.31
N TYR A 196 -8.79 -14.36 15.33
CA TYR A 196 -8.02 -14.66 16.54
C TYR A 196 -7.50 -13.41 17.27
N SER A 197 -7.97 -12.21 16.89
CA SER A 197 -7.65 -11.02 17.67
C SER A 197 -8.44 -10.98 18.97
N LYS A 198 -7.88 -10.30 19.96
CA LYS A 198 -8.56 -10.07 21.23
C LYS A 198 -9.81 -9.21 21.04
N GLU A 199 -9.75 -8.27 20.14
CA GLU A 199 -10.83 -7.36 19.78
C GLU A 199 -12.03 -8.13 19.22
N TYR A 200 -11.77 -9.11 18.33
CA TYR A 200 -12.82 -10.01 17.81
C TYR A 200 -13.49 -10.82 18.94
N GLU A 201 -12.72 -11.40 19.86
CA GLU A 201 -13.23 -12.16 20.98
C GLU A 201 -14.14 -11.30 21.88
N ILE A 202 -13.69 -10.09 22.23
CA ILE A 202 -14.45 -9.16 23.07
C ILE A 202 -15.79 -8.75 22.40
N ILE A 203 -15.76 -8.39 21.12
CA ILE A 203 -16.96 -8.00 20.38
C ILE A 203 -17.91 -9.19 20.22
N ASN A 204 -17.38 -10.36 19.89
CA ASN A 204 -18.22 -11.55 19.75
C ASN A 204 -18.90 -11.96 21.06
N ASP A 205 -18.17 -11.95 22.18
CA ASP A 205 -18.71 -12.24 23.51
C ASP A 205 -19.78 -11.23 23.92
N TRP A 206 -19.60 -9.94 23.61
CA TRP A 206 -20.58 -8.90 23.84
C TRP A 206 -21.87 -9.13 23.01
N LEU A 207 -21.72 -9.45 21.74
CA LEU A 207 -22.85 -9.76 20.86
C LEU A 207 -23.64 -10.99 21.32
N GLU A 208 -22.96 -11.98 21.90
CA GLU A 208 -23.60 -13.19 22.43
C GLU A 208 -24.27 -12.95 23.81
N SER A 209 -23.84 -11.93 24.55
CA SER A 209 -24.35 -11.63 25.89
C SER A 209 -25.74 -11.00 25.92
N ASP A 210 -26.28 -10.52 24.81
CA ASP A 210 -27.50 -9.72 24.70
C ASP A 210 -27.46 -8.40 25.52
N ASP A 211 -26.30 -7.98 26.01
CA ASP A 211 -26.09 -6.71 26.74
C ASP A 211 -25.65 -5.60 25.78
N TYR A 212 -26.59 -5.10 25.00
CA TYR A 212 -26.33 -4.05 24.01
C TYR A 212 -26.24 -2.64 24.61
N GLU A 213 -26.47 -2.48 25.91
CA GLU A 213 -26.37 -1.17 26.57
C GLU A 213 -24.93 -0.83 26.98
N ASN A 214 -24.08 -1.84 27.12
CA ASN A 214 -22.70 -1.69 27.55
C ASN A 214 -21.74 -2.14 26.44
N GLU A 215 -21.54 -1.27 25.46
CA GLU A 215 -20.54 -1.51 24.40
C GLU A 215 -19.14 -1.69 25.01
N PRO A 216 -18.40 -2.75 24.62
CA PRO A 216 -17.07 -2.97 25.17
C PRO A 216 -16.07 -1.94 24.64
N ASP A 217 -15.15 -1.56 25.50
CA ASP A 217 -14.02 -0.71 25.14
C ASP A 217 -12.98 -1.54 24.37
N VAL A 218 -12.96 -1.39 23.06
CA VAL A 218 -11.94 -1.99 22.16
C VAL A 218 -11.12 -0.92 21.49
N GLU A 219 -9.84 -1.17 21.30
CA GLU A 219 -8.94 -0.26 20.59
C GLU A 219 -9.12 -0.43 19.07
N TRP A 220 -9.88 0.48 18.47
CA TRP A 220 -10.08 0.55 17.03
C TRP A 220 -8.79 0.94 16.30
N GLY A 221 -8.61 0.44 15.06
CA GLY A 221 -7.47 0.78 14.22
C GLY A 221 -6.11 0.22 14.68
N LYS A 222 -6.08 -0.68 15.67
CA LYS A 222 -4.85 -1.32 16.16
C LYS A 222 -4.57 -2.66 15.52
N ILE A 223 -5.55 -3.24 14.85
CA ILE A 223 -5.50 -4.47 14.10
C ILE A 223 -6.72 -4.59 13.19
N GLY A 224 -6.59 -5.28 12.07
CA GLY A 224 -7.67 -5.50 11.11
C GLY A 224 -7.87 -4.31 10.18
N LEU A 225 -9.11 -3.93 9.91
CA LEU A 225 -9.45 -2.74 9.13
C LEU A 225 -9.24 -1.50 10.00
N ASP A 226 -8.33 -0.62 9.63
CA ASP A 226 -8.02 0.61 10.35
C ASP A 226 -8.30 1.89 9.54
N ILE A 227 -8.52 1.75 8.25
CA ILE A 227 -8.96 2.84 7.37
C ILE A 227 -10.14 2.32 6.54
N ASP A 228 -11.28 2.99 6.71
CA ASP A 228 -12.52 2.87 5.94
C ASP A 228 -12.80 4.25 5.34
N SER A 229 -12.41 4.44 4.07
CA SER A 229 -12.34 5.75 3.44
C SER A 229 -13.60 6.11 2.67
N ASN A 230 -14.08 7.34 2.87
CA ASN A 230 -15.27 7.91 2.21
C ASN A 230 -16.58 7.15 2.54
N ALA A 231 -16.66 6.53 3.72
CA ALA A 231 -17.79 5.71 4.16
C ALA A 231 -19.15 6.41 3.97
N GLY A 232 -20.07 5.77 3.23
CA GLY A 232 -21.37 6.35 2.90
C GLY A 232 -21.30 7.66 2.12
N CYS A 233 -20.21 7.89 1.36
CA CYS A 233 -19.92 9.15 0.65
C CYS A 233 -19.61 10.36 1.57
N ASP A 234 -19.22 10.13 2.83
CA ASP A 234 -18.57 11.16 3.65
C ASP A 234 -17.09 11.24 3.28
N ILE A 235 -16.76 12.23 2.45
CA ILE A 235 -15.46 12.29 1.76
C ILE A 235 -14.37 12.74 2.69
N ASP A 236 -13.44 11.84 3.02
CA ASP A 236 -12.27 12.09 3.87
C ASP A 236 -10.97 12.39 3.08
N GLY A 237 -11.00 12.18 1.75
CA GLY A 237 -9.90 12.45 0.83
C GLY A 237 -8.71 11.49 0.91
N LYS A 238 -8.82 10.38 1.64
CA LYS A 238 -7.78 9.35 1.74
C LYS A 238 -7.80 8.43 0.51
N ASN A 239 -8.99 8.06 0.03
CA ASN A 239 -9.21 7.17 -1.11
C ASN A 239 -8.42 5.86 -1.00
N SER A 240 -8.40 5.28 0.18
CA SER A 240 -7.63 4.07 0.49
C SER A 240 -8.26 3.31 1.63
N GLU A 241 -8.09 1.99 1.62
CA GLU A 241 -8.41 1.13 2.75
C GLU A 241 -7.24 0.24 3.11
N ASN A 242 -7.16 -0.15 4.37
CA ASN A 242 -6.07 -0.93 4.90
C ASN A 242 -6.57 -1.97 5.89
N ILE A 243 -6.21 -3.24 5.64
CA ILE A 243 -6.42 -4.34 6.58
C ILE A 243 -5.07 -4.96 6.89
N PHE A 244 -4.75 -5.08 8.18
CA PHE A 244 -3.48 -5.66 8.59
C PHE A 244 -3.62 -6.68 9.73
N PHE A 245 -2.67 -7.60 9.80
CA PHE A 245 -2.64 -8.68 10.78
C PHE A 245 -1.29 -8.71 11.47
N LYS A 246 -1.31 -8.95 12.77
CA LYS A 246 -0.11 -9.27 13.55
C LYS A 246 0.09 -10.80 13.58
N THR A 247 1.30 -11.25 13.81
CA THR A 247 1.66 -12.68 13.83
C THR A 247 0.75 -13.50 14.73
N ASP A 248 0.38 -12.97 15.89
CA ASP A 248 -0.38 -13.64 16.95
C ASP A 248 -1.87 -13.83 16.67
N CYS A 249 -2.39 -13.23 15.59
CA CYS A 249 -3.78 -13.43 15.15
C CYS A 249 -3.91 -13.92 13.70
N MET A 250 -2.80 -14.02 12.99
CA MET A 250 -2.78 -14.45 11.59
C MET A 250 -2.95 -15.97 11.48
N GLN A 251 -3.83 -16.42 10.60
CA GLN A 251 -4.08 -17.84 10.35
C GLN A 251 -3.17 -18.38 9.26
N LYS A 252 -2.75 -19.62 9.41
CA LYS A 252 -2.14 -20.38 8.33
C LYS A 252 -3.22 -20.85 7.35
N GLY A 253 -2.99 -20.70 6.06
CA GLY A 253 -3.93 -21.14 5.05
C GLY A 253 -4.14 -20.17 3.91
N THR A 254 -5.27 -20.32 3.24
CA THR A 254 -5.61 -19.54 2.05
C THR A 254 -6.51 -18.36 2.41
N TYR A 255 -6.04 -17.19 2.04
CA TYR A 255 -6.78 -15.93 2.13
C TYR A 255 -7.36 -15.55 0.77
N GLN A 256 -8.47 -14.80 0.79
CA GLN A 256 -9.04 -14.21 -0.40
C GLN A 256 -9.21 -12.70 -0.18
N VAL A 257 -8.96 -11.92 -1.23
CA VAL A 257 -9.14 -10.47 -1.24
C VAL A 257 -10.22 -10.13 -2.24
N TRP A 258 -11.17 -9.30 -1.82
CA TRP A 258 -12.28 -8.86 -2.63
C TRP A 258 -12.40 -7.33 -2.56
N VAL A 259 -12.98 -6.73 -3.58
CA VAL A 259 -13.29 -5.29 -3.64
C VAL A 259 -14.73 -5.09 -4.08
N ASN A 260 -15.34 -4.05 -3.54
CA ASN A 260 -16.72 -3.71 -3.83
C ASN A 260 -16.89 -2.19 -3.99
N MET A 261 -17.81 -1.77 -4.86
CA MET A 261 -18.28 -0.40 -4.92
C MET A 261 -19.48 -0.30 -3.96
N PHE A 262 -19.26 0.09 -2.71
CA PHE A 262 -20.34 0.22 -1.73
C PHE A 262 -21.27 1.37 -2.13
N ALA A 263 -20.71 2.58 -2.33
CA ALA A 263 -21.47 3.72 -2.84
C ALA A 263 -20.69 4.49 -3.92
N ASN A 264 -21.30 4.65 -5.07
CA ASN A 264 -20.75 5.38 -6.20
C ASN A 264 -21.14 6.87 -6.12
N CYS A 265 -20.43 7.61 -5.28
CA CYS A 265 -20.71 9.02 -4.95
C CYS A 265 -20.75 9.96 -6.17
N ASP A 266 -20.06 9.61 -7.25
CA ASP A 266 -20.15 10.29 -8.57
C ASP A 266 -20.14 9.26 -9.71
N PRO A 267 -21.30 8.81 -10.20
CA PRO A 267 -21.42 7.81 -11.24
C PRO A 267 -20.94 8.27 -12.64
N SER A 268 -20.58 9.54 -12.79
CA SER A 268 -20.14 10.10 -14.08
C SER A 268 -18.69 9.80 -14.44
N ILE A 269 -17.88 9.32 -13.47
CA ILE A 269 -16.47 8.99 -13.66
C ILE A 269 -16.15 7.56 -13.28
N ALA A 270 -15.25 6.92 -14.02
CA ALA A 270 -14.74 5.59 -13.69
C ALA A 270 -13.76 5.68 -12.51
N THR A 271 -13.67 4.63 -11.72
CA THR A 271 -12.76 4.53 -10.57
C THR A 271 -11.75 3.43 -10.81
N ASN A 272 -10.48 3.81 -11.00
CA ASN A 272 -9.40 2.84 -11.02
C ASN A 272 -9.03 2.48 -9.60
N TYR A 273 -8.71 1.22 -9.37
CA TYR A 273 -8.20 0.76 -8.07
C TYR A 273 -6.97 -0.12 -8.24
N ILE A 274 -6.18 -0.20 -7.18
CA ILE A 274 -5.05 -1.11 -7.07
C ILE A 274 -5.03 -1.72 -5.67
N ILE A 275 -4.77 -3.01 -5.60
CA ILE A 275 -4.64 -3.77 -4.36
C ILE A 275 -3.25 -4.36 -4.30
N ARG A 276 -2.57 -4.14 -3.18
CA ARG A 276 -1.29 -4.73 -2.85
C ARG A 276 -1.40 -5.55 -1.58
N VAL A 277 -0.83 -6.74 -1.59
CA VAL A 277 -0.74 -7.61 -0.41
C VAL A 277 0.72 -7.87 -0.10
N THR A 278 1.12 -7.62 1.14
CA THR A 278 2.48 -7.90 1.62
C THR A 278 2.45 -8.83 2.80
N TYR A 279 3.44 -9.71 2.86
CA TYR A 279 3.73 -10.56 4.02
C TYR A 279 5.17 -10.38 4.44
N LYS A 280 5.38 -9.93 5.68
CA LYS A 280 6.70 -9.57 6.23
C LYS A 280 7.48 -8.62 5.29
N GLY A 281 6.78 -7.58 4.81
CA GLY A 281 7.34 -6.56 3.92
C GLY A 281 7.48 -6.94 2.45
N MET A 282 7.33 -8.21 2.10
CA MET A 282 7.44 -8.70 0.72
C MET A 282 6.08 -8.89 0.08
N ALA A 283 5.97 -8.63 -1.23
CA ALA A 283 4.76 -8.92 -1.98
C ALA A 283 4.46 -10.43 -1.95
N VAL A 284 3.23 -10.82 -1.57
CA VAL A 284 2.82 -12.22 -1.64
C VAL A 284 2.70 -12.67 -3.09
N THR A 285 2.99 -13.95 -3.34
CA THR A 285 2.73 -14.58 -4.64
C THR A 285 1.29 -15.07 -4.68
N PRO A 286 0.40 -14.50 -5.53
CA PRO A 286 -0.97 -14.96 -5.65
C PRO A 286 -1.03 -16.33 -6.34
N LYS A 287 -2.09 -17.10 -6.09
CA LYS A 287 -2.37 -18.35 -6.81
C LYS A 287 -2.67 -18.11 -8.28
N SER A 288 -3.22 -16.94 -8.59
CA SER A 288 -3.49 -16.48 -9.95
C SER A 288 -3.47 -14.95 -10.02
N GLY A 289 -3.11 -14.38 -11.17
CA GLY A 289 -3.00 -12.93 -11.37
C GLY A 289 -1.64 -12.38 -10.95
N SER A 290 -1.62 -11.11 -10.59
CA SER A 290 -0.43 -10.36 -10.18
C SER A 290 -0.62 -9.76 -8.79
N ASN A 291 0.46 -9.36 -8.16
CA ASN A 291 0.47 -8.54 -6.96
C ASN A 291 1.56 -7.47 -7.13
N PRO A 292 1.23 -6.19 -7.19
CA PRO A 292 -0.12 -5.62 -7.09
C PRO A 292 -1.06 -6.01 -8.24
N THR A 293 -2.39 -5.96 -7.95
CA THR A 293 -3.45 -6.13 -8.94
C THR A 293 -4.22 -4.83 -9.09
N SER A 294 -4.44 -4.39 -10.33
CA SER A 294 -5.26 -3.22 -10.64
C SER A 294 -6.55 -3.61 -11.37
N GLY A 295 -7.57 -2.79 -11.19
CA GLY A 295 -8.85 -2.93 -11.87
C GLY A 295 -9.57 -1.59 -12.04
N VAL A 296 -10.78 -1.64 -12.56
CA VAL A 296 -11.60 -0.46 -12.79
C VAL A 296 -13.07 -0.76 -12.50
N PHE A 297 -13.72 0.15 -11.79
CA PHE A 297 -15.17 0.27 -11.76
C PHE A 297 -15.57 1.23 -12.87
N PRO A 298 -16.29 0.76 -13.91
CA PRO A 298 -16.70 1.58 -15.04
C PRO A 298 -17.62 2.74 -14.63
N ILE A 299 -17.75 3.73 -15.52
CA ILE A 299 -18.77 4.77 -15.41
C ILE A 299 -20.15 4.11 -15.21
N GLY A 300 -20.91 4.59 -14.24
CA GLY A 300 -22.25 4.09 -13.94
C GLY A 300 -22.28 2.74 -13.21
N THR A 301 -21.16 2.29 -12.62
CA THR A 301 -21.20 1.15 -11.68
C THR A 301 -22.23 1.40 -10.61
N PRO A 302 -23.20 0.49 -10.39
CA PRO A 302 -24.22 0.68 -9.36
C PRO A 302 -23.61 0.55 -7.96
N ASP A 303 -24.28 1.16 -6.99
CA ASP A 303 -24.04 0.91 -5.57
C ASP A 303 -24.32 -0.56 -5.25
N ASN A 304 -23.52 -1.12 -4.36
CA ASN A 304 -23.66 -2.51 -3.93
C ASN A 304 -23.42 -2.61 -2.42
N GLU A 305 -24.42 -2.23 -1.63
CA GLU A 305 -24.39 -2.30 -0.17
C GLU A 305 -24.45 -3.75 0.29
N ILE A 306 -23.31 -4.38 0.52
CA ILE A 306 -23.19 -5.79 0.93
C ILE A 306 -22.49 -5.92 2.28
N ASP A 307 -22.82 -7.00 2.96
CA ASP A 307 -22.16 -7.48 4.15
C ASP A 307 -21.09 -8.54 3.79
N ASP A 308 -20.90 -9.54 4.64
CA ASP A 308 -19.95 -10.64 4.48
C ASP A 308 -20.33 -11.69 3.43
N GLU A 309 -21.51 -11.59 2.83
CA GLU A 309 -21.97 -12.51 1.79
C GLU A 309 -21.22 -12.34 0.45
N LEU A 310 -20.53 -11.22 0.25
CA LEU A 310 -19.73 -10.87 -0.93
C LEU A 310 -20.50 -10.93 -2.26
N THR A 311 -21.83 -10.87 -2.22
CA THR A 311 -22.68 -10.96 -3.42
C THR A 311 -22.49 -9.73 -4.29
N GLY A 312 -21.98 -9.90 -5.50
CA GLY A 312 -21.68 -8.81 -6.43
C GLY A 312 -20.32 -8.16 -6.25
N ALA A 313 -19.59 -8.44 -5.16
CA ALA A 313 -18.19 -8.03 -5.03
C ALA A 313 -17.27 -8.76 -6.02
N THR A 314 -16.14 -8.17 -6.33
CA THR A 314 -15.14 -8.73 -7.23
C THR A 314 -14.01 -9.37 -6.46
N LYS A 315 -13.80 -10.69 -6.66
CA LYS A 315 -12.62 -11.39 -6.12
C LYS A 315 -11.39 -10.97 -6.89
N ILE A 316 -10.42 -10.41 -6.20
CA ILE A 316 -9.20 -9.85 -6.79
C ILE A 316 -8.05 -10.85 -6.73
N MET A 317 -7.86 -11.46 -5.57
CA MET A 317 -6.67 -12.27 -5.30
C MET A 317 -6.99 -13.43 -4.37
N GLU A 318 -6.23 -14.50 -4.53
CA GLU A 318 -6.15 -15.60 -3.58
C GLU A 318 -4.68 -15.97 -3.37
N PHE A 319 -4.25 -16.06 -2.13
CA PHE A 319 -2.88 -16.39 -1.76
C PHE A 319 -2.83 -17.29 -0.53
N THR A 320 -1.67 -17.89 -0.24
CA THR A 320 -1.50 -18.79 0.90
C THR A 320 -0.39 -18.32 1.82
N ILE A 321 -0.68 -18.25 3.10
CA ILE A 321 0.29 -18.07 4.17
C ILE A 321 0.56 -19.43 4.81
N ASN A 322 1.84 -19.79 4.91
CA ASN A 322 2.26 -21.11 5.42
C ASN A 322 2.61 -21.09 6.92
N GLU A 323 2.58 -19.94 7.55
CA GLU A 323 2.86 -19.70 8.96
C GLU A 323 1.62 -19.12 9.65
N GLY A 324 1.56 -19.21 10.98
CA GLY A 324 0.45 -18.68 11.76
C GLY A 324 -0.34 -19.77 12.49
N ILE A 325 -1.49 -19.38 13.04
CA ILE A 325 -2.39 -20.24 13.80
C ILE A 325 -3.12 -21.19 12.84
N GLU A 326 -3.25 -22.48 13.23
CA GLU A 326 -4.09 -23.40 12.45
C GLU A 326 -5.54 -22.92 12.44
N PRO A 327 -6.21 -22.87 11.29
CA PRO A 327 -7.55 -22.32 11.20
C PRO A 327 -8.55 -23.17 12.00
N GLY A 328 -9.20 -22.54 12.96
CA GLY A 328 -10.35 -23.12 13.66
C GLY A 328 -11.56 -23.24 12.73
N ARG A 329 -12.59 -23.96 13.15
CA ARG A 329 -13.88 -23.87 12.47
C ARG A 329 -14.52 -22.55 12.87
N SER A 330 -14.82 -21.67 11.91
CA SER A 330 -15.70 -20.53 12.13
C SER A 330 -17.04 -21.07 12.61
N ALA A 331 -17.45 -20.72 13.83
CA ALA A 331 -18.83 -20.80 14.21
C ALA A 331 -19.54 -19.75 13.34
N ALA A 332 -20.42 -20.18 12.45
CA ALA A 332 -21.22 -19.27 11.64
C ALA A 332 -22.03 -18.35 12.59
N VAL A 333 -21.53 -17.15 12.82
CA VAL A 333 -22.24 -16.07 13.55
C VAL A 333 -23.23 -15.46 12.58
N THR A 334 -24.28 -16.21 12.26
CA THR A 334 -25.19 -15.87 11.18
C THR A 334 -26.40 -15.01 11.60
N ALA A 335 -26.58 -14.68 12.88
CA ALA A 335 -27.88 -14.19 13.33
C ALA A 335 -27.96 -12.78 13.92
N LYS A 336 -26.83 -12.09 14.22
CA LYS A 336 -26.89 -10.80 14.93
C LYS A 336 -26.26 -9.60 14.19
N LYS A 337 -25.80 -9.77 12.97
CA LYS A 337 -25.03 -8.78 12.19
C LYS A 337 -25.80 -7.50 11.82
N HIS A 338 -27.12 -7.51 11.80
CA HIS A 338 -27.95 -6.34 11.40
C HIS A 338 -27.95 -5.18 12.41
N LEU A 339 -27.60 -5.41 13.66
CA LEU A 339 -27.58 -4.37 14.71
C LEU A 339 -26.26 -3.58 14.69
N ILE A 340 -25.15 -4.21 14.35
CA ILE A 340 -23.81 -3.59 14.29
C ILE A 340 -23.76 -2.52 13.20
N LYS A 341 -24.38 -2.75 12.05
CA LYS A 341 -24.38 -1.86 10.89
C LYS A 341 -24.83 -0.43 11.20
N LYS A 342 -25.70 -0.22 12.16
CA LYS A 342 -26.26 1.10 12.50
C LYS A 342 -25.34 1.91 13.43
N GLU A 343 -24.54 1.24 14.26
CA GLU A 343 -23.66 1.88 15.25
C GLU A 343 -22.24 2.06 14.75
N PHE A 344 -21.74 1.13 13.91
CA PHE A 344 -20.42 1.23 13.27
C PHE A 344 -20.28 2.43 12.34
N ASN A 345 -21.29 2.74 11.55
CA ASN A 345 -21.31 3.95 10.72
C ASN A 345 -21.19 5.26 11.51
N MET A 346 -21.45 5.25 12.82
CA MET A 346 -21.25 6.42 13.68
C MET A 346 -19.84 6.55 14.26
N LEU A 347 -19.06 5.46 14.32
CA LEU A 347 -17.70 5.46 14.88
C LEU A 347 -16.62 5.90 13.89
N PHE A 348 -16.83 5.67 12.60
CA PHE A 348 -15.92 6.10 11.54
C PHE A 348 -16.27 7.46 10.92
N ALA A 349 -17.39 8.07 11.32
CA ALA A 349 -17.85 9.37 10.84
C ALA A 349 -17.34 10.59 11.66
N ASN A 350 -16.33 10.39 12.55
CA ASN A 350 -15.75 11.48 13.34
C ASN A 350 -14.25 11.67 13.07
#